data_c73d56788e832edbf2c2b982845786a8
#
_entry.id   c73d56788e832edbf2c2b982845786a8
#
_cell.length_a   1.000
_cell.length_b   1.000
_cell.length_c   1.000
_cell.angle_alpha   90.00
_cell.angle_beta   90.00
_cell.angle_gamma   90.00
#
_symmetry.space_group_name_H-M   'P 1'
#
loop_
_entity.id
_entity.type
_entity.pdbx_description
1 polymer ?
#
loop_
_entity_poly.entity_id
_entity_poly.type
_entity_poly.pdbx_seq_one_letter_code
_entity_poly.pdbx_strand_id
1 'polypeptide(L)'
;MARIVALGASNLTRGFRTIVSTARSVWGPEVEILAALGHGRSYGAPSQFLFRTLPSILKSGLWVELARRPPMTTRALVTDVGNDILYGFSVERTLGWVEEVLRRLARVTQDIVLTGLPLSSVSRLSQIKFLAFRSMFVPSCRL
;
A
#
# COMPACT_ATOMS: atom_id res chain seq x y z
N MET A 1 -4.05 2.34 24.49
CA MET A 1 -4.57 2.76 23.18
C MET A 1 -3.49 2.43 22.14
N ALA A 2 -3.86 1.86 21.00
CA ALA A 2 -2.93 1.46 19.94
C ALA A 2 -3.30 2.13 18.62
N ARG A 3 -2.32 2.27 17.72
CA ARG A 3 -2.49 2.79 16.35
C ARG A 3 -2.04 1.75 15.34
N ILE A 4 -2.82 1.61 14.27
CA ILE A 4 -2.46 0.85 13.09
C ILE A 4 -2.26 1.81 11.92
N VAL A 5 -1.13 1.72 11.25
CA VAL A 5 -0.85 2.41 9.99
C VAL A 5 -0.89 1.38 8.86
N ALA A 6 -1.83 1.51 7.93
CA ALA A 6 -2.02 0.56 6.85
C ALA A 6 -1.78 1.23 5.49
N LEU A 7 -0.81 0.71 4.74
CA LEU A 7 -0.37 1.23 3.45
C LEU A 7 -0.49 0.16 2.37
N GLY A 8 -1.17 0.47 1.28
CA GLY A 8 -1.34 -0.48 0.19
C GLY A 8 -2.31 -0.03 -0.89
N ALA A 9 -2.68 -0.93 -1.75
CA ALA A 9 -3.52 -0.66 -2.90
C ALA A 9 -4.81 -1.51 -2.89
N SER A 10 -5.05 -2.29 -3.93
CA SER A 10 -6.31 -3.00 -4.14
C SER A 10 -6.57 -4.11 -3.12
N ASN A 11 -5.55 -4.87 -2.72
CA ASN A 11 -5.72 -5.95 -1.73
C ASN A 11 -6.03 -5.36 -0.36
N LEU A 12 -5.31 -4.29 0.03
CA LEU A 12 -5.61 -3.58 1.26
C LEU A 12 -7.03 -3.00 1.23
N THR A 13 -7.43 -2.40 0.11
CA THR A 13 -8.78 -1.82 -0.05
C THR A 13 -9.86 -2.87 0.13
N ARG A 14 -9.71 -4.05 -0.49
CA ARG A 14 -10.65 -5.17 -0.38
C ARG A 14 -10.68 -5.77 1.03
N GLY A 15 -9.51 -5.92 1.65
CA GLY A 15 -9.35 -6.49 2.98
C GLY A 15 -9.54 -5.51 4.13
N PHE A 16 -9.78 -4.23 3.87
CA PHE A 16 -9.74 -3.19 4.89
C PHE A 16 -10.73 -3.41 6.02
N ARG A 17 -11.95 -3.86 5.71
CA ARG A 17 -12.95 -4.19 6.72
C ARG A 17 -12.44 -5.29 7.68
N THR A 18 -11.80 -6.31 7.15
CA THR A 18 -11.21 -7.40 7.96
C THR A 18 -10.10 -6.85 8.85
N ILE A 19 -9.23 -6.00 8.33
CA ILE A 19 -8.15 -5.37 9.11
C ILE A 19 -8.73 -4.55 10.25
N VAL A 20 -9.75 -3.74 9.99
CA VAL A 20 -10.42 -2.92 11.03
C VAL A 20 -11.05 -3.81 12.10
N SER A 21 -11.79 -4.84 11.71
CA SER A 21 -12.44 -5.75 12.66
C SER A 21 -11.43 -6.53 13.50
N THR A 22 -10.36 -7.03 12.88
CA THR A 22 -9.29 -7.74 13.58
C THR A 22 -8.55 -6.81 14.54
N ALA A 23 -8.20 -5.61 14.09
CA ALA A 23 -7.55 -4.62 14.95
C ALA A 23 -8.38 -4.28 16.19
N ARG A 24 -9.68 -4.09 16.01
CA ARG A 24 -10.61 -3.83 17.12
C ARG A 24 -10.76 -5.02 18.06
N SER A 25 -10.77 -6.22 17.52
CA SER A 25 -10.84 -7.45 18.33
C SER A 25 -9.59 -7.63 19.19
N VAL A 26 -8.41 -7.28 18.66
CA VAL A 26 -7.12 -7.51 19.36
C VAL A 26 -6.76 -6.37 20.30
N TRP A 27 -7.02 -5.10 19.91
CA TRP A 27 -6.57 -3.90 20.64
C TRP A 27 -7.70 -3.05 21.21
N GLY A 28 -8.94 -3.51 21.06
CA GLY A 28 -10.14 -2.81 21.56
C GLY A 28 -10.75 -1.84 20.55
N PRO A 29 -11.98 -1.39 20.83
CA PRO A 29 -12.75 -0.54 19.91
C PRO A 29 -12.10 0.83 19.65
N GLU A 30 -11.29 1.32 20.59
CA GLU A 30 -10.61 2.63 20.54
C GLU A 30 -9.29 2.59 19.74
N VAL A 31 -8.98 1.51 19.03
CA VAL A 31 -7.80 1.45 18.17
C VAL A 31 -7.91 2.49 17.05
N GLU A 32 -6.89 3.36 16.94
CA GLU A 32 -6.80 4.33 15.86
C GLU A 32 -6.27 3.66 14.59
N ILE A 33 -6.91 3.92 13.45
CA ILE A 33 -6.47 3.37 12.17
C ILE A 33 -6.25 4.51 11.19
N LEU A 34 -4.99 4.67 10.76
CA LEU A 34 -4.58 5.57 9.69
C LEU A 34 -4.26 4.74 8.45
N ALA A 35 -4.85 5.07 7.32
CA ALA A 35 -4.66 4.29 6.11
C ALA A 35 -4.40 5.15 4.87
N ALA A 36 -3.45 4.71 4.04
CA ALA A 36 -3.29 5.19 2.67
C ALA A 36 -3.50 4.01 1.73
N LEU A 37 -4.71 3.91 1.19
CA LEU A 37 -5.17 2.81 0.34
C LEU A 37 -5.93 3.33 -0.88
N GLY A 38 -6.19 2.46 -1.83
CA GLY A 38 -6.97 2.76 -3.03
C GLY A 38 -6.64 1.78 -4.16
N HIS A 39 -7.65 1.46 -4.97
CA HIS A 39 -7.42 0.61 -6.15
C HIS A 39 -6.40 1.26 -7.08
N GLY A 40 -5.38 0.51 -7.50
CA GLY A 40 -4.35 0.99 -8.39
C GLY A 40 -3.39 2.01 -7.78
N ARG A 41 -3.38 2.20 -6.46
CA ARG A 41 -2.52 3.19 -5.83
C ARG A 41 -1.05 2.81 -5.91
N SER A 42 -0.23 3.75 -6.39
CA SER A 42 1.23 3.62 -6.47
C SER A 42 1.90 4.05 -5.17
N TYR A 43 3.08 3.49 -4.90
CA TYR A 43 3.91 3.94 -3.79
C TYR A 43 4.57 5.29 -4.06
N GLY A 44 5.04 5.54 -5.28
CA GLY A 44 5.85 6.72 -5.59
C GLY A 44 5.26 7.70 -6.60
N ALA A 45 4.37 7.25 -7.49
CA ALA A 45 3.80 8.06 -8.55
C ALA A 45 2.31 8.34 -8.33
N PRO A 46 1.76 9.45 -8.82
CA PRO A 46 0.31 9.61 -8.93
C PRO A 46 -0.26 8.47 -9.77
N SER A 47 -1.38 7.92 -9.35
CA SER A 47 -2.06 6.84 -10.07
C SER A 47 -3.48 7.23 -10.42
N GLN A 48 -3.93 6.78 -11.59
CA GLN A 48 -5.30 7.01 -12.04
C GLN A 48 -6.03 5.66 -12.09
N PHE A 49 -7.16 5.60 -11.42
CA PHE A 49 -8.05 4.46 -11.48
C PHE A 49 -9.46 4.94 -11.81
N LEU A 50 -9.97 4.51 -12.98
CA LEU A 50 -11.21 5.03 -13.56
C LEU A 50 -11.11 6.57 -13.72
N PHE A 51 -11.97 7.31 -13.05
CA PHE A 51 -12.05 8.78 -13.11
C PHE A 51 -11.38 9.47 -11.91
N ARG A 52 -10.67 8.72 -11.06
CA ARG A 52 -10.03 9.23 -9.85
C ARG A 52 -8.52 9.20 -9.96
N THR A 53 -7.91 10.35 -9.69
CA THR A 53 -6.46 10.45 -9.49
C THR A 53 -6.17 10.38 -8.01
N LEU A 54 -5.29 9.45 -7.62
CA LEU A 54 -4.83 9.28 -6.25
C LEU A 54 -3.38 9.77 -6.14
N PRO A 55 -3.04 10.53 -5.08
CA PRO A 55 -1.65 10.81 -4.79
C PRO A 55 -0.95 9.49 -4.42
N SER A 56 0.35 9.41 -4.70
CA SER A 56 1.14 8.26 -4.25
C SER A 56 1.06 8.07 -2.72
N ILE A 57 1.40 6.88 -2.25
CA ILE A 57 1.51 6.63 -0.80
C ILE A 57 2.50 7.59 -0.17
N LEU A 58 3.65 7.83 -0.81
CA LEU A 58 4.68 8.76 -0.33
C LEU A 58 4.22 10.22 -0.24
N LYS A 59 3.26 10.63 -1.08
CA LYS A 59 2.71 11.99 -1.11
C LYS A 59 1.31 12.10 -0.50
N SER A 60 0.84 11.05 0.17
CA SER A 60 -0.48 11.06 0.81
C SER A 60 -0.49 11.94 2.06
N GLY A 61 -1.65 12.48 2.38
CA GLY A 61 -1.88 13.24 3.61
C GLY A 61 -1.68 12.44 4.90
N LEU A 62 -1.60 11.11 4.81
CA LEU A 62 -1.37 10.23 5.96
C LEU A 62 -0.13 10.64 6.76
N TRP A 63 0.95 11.02 6.09
CA TRP A 63 2.20 11.39 6.76
C TRP A 63 2.06 12.65 7.60
N VAL A 64 1.29 13.64 7.12
CA VAL A 64 0.98 14.86 7.86
C VAL A 64 0.11 14.54 9.07
N GLU A 65 -0.91 13.71 8.89
CA GLU A 65 -1.77 13.26 9.98
C GLU A 65 -0.99 12.47 11.02
N LEU A 66 -0.14 11.54 10.61
CA LEU A 66 0.68 10.74 11.51
C LEU A 66 1.62 11.62 12.35
N ALA A 67 2.22 12.65 11.73
CA ALA A 67 3.13 13.58 12.42
C ALA A 67 2.41 14.49 13.45
N ARG A 68 1.13 14.77 13.23
CA ARG A 68 0.30 15.60 14.16
C ARG A 68 -0.25 14.82 15.35
N ARG A 69 -0.26 13.48 15.26
CA ARG A 69 -0.84 12.64 16.30
C ARG A 69 0.12 12.45 17.46
N PRO A 70 -0.41 12.34 18.69
CA PRO A 70 0.42 12.07 19.87
C PRO A 70 1.14 10.73 19.72
N PRO A 71 2.33 10.58 20.30
CA PRO A 71 3.02 9.29 20.36
C PRO A 71 2.15 8.23 21.05
N MET A 72 2.08 7.04 20.45
CA MET A 72 1.42 5.88 21.03
C MET A 72 1.97 4.59 20.43
N THR A 73 1.66 3.46 21.06
CA THR A 73 2.00 2.14 20.51
C THR A 73 1.45 2.00 19.10
N THR A 74 2.32 2.00 18.12
CA THR A 74 1.97 1.98 16.70
C THR A 74 2.47 0.70 16.05
N ARG A 75 1.67 0.13 15.16
CA ARG A 75 2.03 -0.99 14.28
C ARG A 75 1.73 -0.62 12.85
N ALA A 76 2.52 -1.13 11.92
CA ALA A 76 2.35 -0.82 10.51
C ALA A 76 2.17 -2.08 9.66
N LEU A 77 1.28 -1.99 8.67
CA LEU A 77 1.10 -2.98 7.61
C LEU A 77 1.40 -2.31 6.27
N VAL A 78 2.35 -2.86 5.52
CA VAL A 78 2.74 -2.44 4.18
C VAL A 78 2.48 -3.60 3.22
N THR A 79 1.63 -3.37 2.23
CA THR A 79 1.20 -4.42 1.29
C THR A 79 1.09 -3.87 -0.14
N ASP A 80 0.87 -4.75 -1.12
CA ASP A 80 0.72 -4.39 -2.54
C ASP A 80 1.98 -3.73 -3.17
N VAL A 81 3.16 -4.02 -2.66
CA VAL A 81 4.42 -3.35 -3.05
C VAL A 81 4.84 -3.60 -4.51
N GLY A 82 4.27 -4.60 -5.18
CA GLY A 82 4.59 -4.94 -6.58
C GLY A 82 3.75 -4.21 -7.63
N ASN A 83 2.73 -3.44 -7.24
CA ASN A 83 1.84 -2.78 -8.19
C ASN A 83 2.56 -1.82 -9.14
N ASP A 84 3.59 -1.14 -8.65
CA ASP A 84 4.36 -0.17 -9.44
C ASP A 84 5.12 -0.82 -10.61
N ILE A 85 5.52 -2.09 -10.45
CA ILE A 85 6.12 -2.88 -11.54
C ILE A 85 5.11 -3.12 -12.65
N LEU A 86 3.83 -3.35 -12.33
CA LEU A 86 2.75 -3.48 -13.31
C LEU A 86 2.53 -2.18 -14.10
N TYR A 87 2.84 -1.04 -13.51
CA TYR A 87 2.76 0.28 -14.15
C TYR A 87 3.99 0.62 -14.99
N GLY A 88 4.96 -0.29 -15.10
CA GLY A 88 6.15 -0.13 -15.93
C GLY A 88 7.31 0.58 -15.23
N PHE A 89 7.24 0.79 -13.92
CA PHE A 89 8.38 1.29 -13.16
C PHE A 89 9.40 0.16 -12.93
N SER A 90 10.69 0.51 -12.95
CA SER A 90 11.74 -0.46 -12.69
C SER A 90 11.66 -1.00 -11.25
N VAL A 91 12.24 -2.19 -11.05
CA VAL A 91 12.31 -2.83 -9.72
C VAL A 91 13.07 -1.94 -8.74
N GLU A 92 14.19 -1.37 -9.16
CA GLU A 92 15.04 -0.50 -8.34
C GLU A 92 14.27 0.74 -7.88
N ARG A 93 13.50 1.35 -8.79
CA ARG A 93 12.70 2.54 -8.48
C ARG A 93 11.57 2.20 -7.51
N THR A 94 10.90 1.08 -7.74
CA THR A 94 9.83 0.59 -6.86
C THR A 94 10.37 0.28 -5.47
N LEU A 95 11.52 -0.40 -5.37
CA LEU A 95 12.18 -0.68 -4.11
C LEU A 95 12.57 0.59 -3.37
N GLY A 96 13.15 1.59 -4.07
CA GLY A 96 13.48 2.87 -3.46
C GLY A 96 12.29 3.59 -2.84
N TRP A 97 11.11 3.50 -3.43
CA TRP A 97 9.89 4.04 -2.84
C TRP A 97 9.43 3.27 -1.60
N VAL A 98 9.50 1.94 -1.65
CA VAL A 98 9.15 1.09 -0.50
C VAL A 98 10.12 1.32 0.66
N GLU A 99 11.40 1.41 0.38
CA GLU A 99 12.44 1.73 1.39
C GLU A 99 12.20 3.09 2.05
N GLU A 100 11.82 4.10 1.26
CA GLU A 100 11.46 5.41 1.83
C GLU A 100 10.25 5.33 2.74
N VAL A 101 9.23 4.56 2.37
CA VAL A 101 8.06 4.30 3.22
C VAL A 101 8.46 3.62 4.52
N LEU A 102 9.27 2.57 4.44
CA LEU A 102 9.75 1.85 5.62
C LEU A 102 10.58 2.74 6.53
N ARG A 103 11.45 3.59 5.96
CA ARG A 103 12.25 4.57 6.72
C ARG A 103 11.37 5.59 7.44
N ARG A 104 10.29 6.06 6.83
CA ARG A 104 9.32 6.95 7.49
C ARG A 104 8.58 6.25 8.63
N LEU A 105 8.14 5.01 8.42
CA LEU A 105 7.48 4.22 9.45
C LEU A 105 8.42 3.91 10.62
N ALA A 106 9.69 3.59 10.35
CA ALA A 106 10.69 3.29 11.38
C ALA A 106 10.95 4.44 12.38
N ARG A 107 10.54 5.66 12.04
CA ARG A 107 10.59 6.80 12.97
C ARG A 107 9.50 6.74 14.04
N VAL A 108 8.46 5.97 13.84
CA VAL A 108 7.29 5.90 14.73
C VAL A 108 7.03 4.51 15.29
N THR A 109 7.55 3.46 14.65
CA THR A 109 7.40 2.08 15.10
C THR A 109 8.49 1.16 14.57
N GLN A 110 8.80 0.11 15.35
CA GLN A 110 9.62 -1.02 14.89
C GLN A 110 8.75 -2.23 14.48
N ASP A 111 7.45 -2.20 14.82
CA ASP A 111 6.49 -3.26 14.52
C ASP A 111 5.91 -3.04 13.11
N ILE A 112 6.65 -3.45 12.09
CA ILE A 112 6.27 -3.31 10.68
C ILE A 112 6.10 -4.70 10.06
N VAL A 113 4.91 -4.96 9.53
CA VAL A 113 4.63 -6.14 8.71
C VAL A 113 4.66 -5.72 7.24
N LEU A 114 5.60 -6.27 6.49
CA LEU A 114 5.69 -6.12 5.04
C LEU A 114 5.23 -7.43 4.39
N THR A 115 4.19 -7.38 3.57
CA THR A 115 3.75 -8.57 2.84
C THR A 115 4.60 -8.78 1.59
N GLY A 116 5.02 -10.03 1.38
CA GLY A 116 5.78 -10.41 0.19
C GLY A 116 4.94 -10.37 -1.09
N LEU A 117 5.62 -10.41 -2.22
CA LEU A 117 4.97 -10.59 -3.53
C LEU A 117 4.50 -12.05 -3.67
N PRO A 118 3.33 -12.30 -4.28
CA PRO A 118 2.82 -13.65 -4.57
C PRO A 118 3.57 -14.28 -5.76
N LEU A 119 4.87 -14.49 -5.63
CA LEU A 119 5.76 -14.93 -6.71
C LEU A 119 5.30 -16.26 -7.33
N SER A 120 4.78 -17.18 -6.53
CA SER A 120 4.24 -18.45 -7.01
C SER A 120 3.02 -18.29 -7.92
N SER A 121 2.22 -17.27 -7.70
CA SER A 121 1.07 -16.96 -8.56
C SER A 121 1.50 -16.22 -9.82
N VAL A 122 2.47 -15.33 -9.72
CA VAL A 122 3.01 -14.55 -10.84
C VAL A 122 3.78 -15.45 -11.80
N SER A 123 4.59 -16.37 -11.31
CA SER A 123 5.34 -17.32 -12.16
C SER A 123 4.46 -18.27 -12.99
N ARG A 124 3.20 -18.47 -12.59
CA ARG A 124 2.21 -19.28 -13.33
C ARG A 124 1.38 -18.48 -14.34
N LEU A 125 1.50 -17.16 -14.34
CA LEU A 125 0.81 -16.32 -15.33
C LEU A 125 1.52 -16.42 -16.68
N SER A 126 0.79 -16.87 -17.71
CA SER A 126 1.30 -16.77 -19.07
C SER A 126 1.44 -15.31 -19.47
N GLN A 127 2.41 -15.02 -20.33
CA GLN A 127 2.68 -13.66 -20.82
C GLN A 127 1.43 -13.00 -21.44
N ILE A 128 0.59 -13.79 -22.12
CA ILE A 128 -0.66 -13.32 -22.70
C ILE A 128 -1.66 -12.90 -21.63
N LYS A 129 -1.82 -13.69 -20.57
CA LYS A 129 -2.70 -13.34 -19.44
C LYS A 129 -2.20 -12.11 -18.70
N PHE A 130 -0.88 -11.98 -18.55
CA PHE A 130 -0.26 -10.79 -17.94
C PHE A 130 -0.55 -9.53 -18.75
N LEU A 131 -0.36 -9.57 -20.08
CA LEU A 131 -0.61 -8.44 -20.97
C LEU A 131 -2.10 -8.08 -21.02
N ALA A 132 -2.99 -9.06 -21.07
CA ALA A 132 -4.44 -8.84 -21.03
C ALA A 132 -4.87 -8.19 -19.71
N PHE A 133 -4.35 -8.67 -18.58
CA PHE A 133 -4.63 -8.11 -17.26
C PHE A 133 -4.11 -6.66 -17.16
N ARG A 134 -2.89 -6.42 -17.64
CA ARG A 134 -2.28 -5.09 -17.68
C ARG A 134 -3.11 -4.11 -18.51
N SER A 135 -3.54 -4.48 -19.72
CA SER A 135 -4.34 -3.63 -20.59
C SER A 135 -5.71 -3.29 -20.02
N MET A 136 -6.30 -4.20 -19.25
CA MET A 136 -7.61 -4.00 -18.61
C MET A 136 -7.55 -3.05 -17.40
N PHE A 137 -6.48 -3.12 -16.62
CA PHE A 137 -6.37 -2.37 -15.35
C PHE A 137 -5.44 -1.15 -15.41
N VAL A 138 -4.63 -1.01 -16.46
CA VAL A 138 -3.66 0.09 -16.62
C VAL A 138 -3.67 0.60 -18.07
N PRO A 139 -4.82 1.09 -18.58
CA PRO A 139 -4.94 1.49 -19.98
C PRO A 139 -4.07 2.69 -20.38
N SER A 140 -3.55 3.45 -19.42
CA SER A 140 -2.78 4.67 -19.64
C SER A 140 -1.26 4.54 -19.56
N CYS A 141 -0.72 3.37 -19.26
CA CYS A 141 0.72 3.12 -19.36
C CYS A 141 1.10 2.86 -20.82
N ARG A 142 1.33 3.94 -21.58
CA ARG A 142 2.10 3.84 -22.83
C ARG A 142 3.55 3.52 -22.49
N LEU A 143 4.06 2.45 -23.15
CA LEU A 143 5.50 2.15 -23.21
C LEU A 143 6.24 3.31 -23.85
#